data_a3370df27653f905de32b8a63318ee6f
#
_entry.id   a3370df27653f905de32b8a63318ee6f
#
_cell.length_a   1.000
_cell.length_b   1.000
_cell.length_c   1.000
_cell.angle_alpha   90.00
_cell.angle_beta   90.00
_cell.angle_gamma   90.00
#
_symmetry.space_group_name_H-M   'P 1'
#
loop_
_entity.id
_entity.type
_entity.pdbx_description
1 polymer ?
#
loop_
_entity_poly.entity_id
_entity_poly.type
_entity_poly.pdbx_seq_one_letter_code
_entity_poly.pdbx_strand_id
1 'polypeptide(L)'
;MEQSVKMVFRYAFVLFIKRNLILKTHDTKMEGKRMENVKKYQRQYHMPPEKCTKWAQKEYVEKAPSWCSVDLRDGNQALVIPMSLEQKIEFFKLLVKIGFKEIEVGFPAASETEYTFLRTLIEQDLIPEDVTIQVLTQAREHIIRKTFEAVKGAPKAIIHVYNSTSVAQREQVFKKSKEEIIR
;
A
#
# COMPACT_ATOMS: atom_id res chain seq x y z
N MET A 1 -26.08 -4.80 -8.37
CA MET A 1 -25.04 -4.07 -7.61
C MET A 1 -24.50 -4.87 -6.43
N GLU A 2 -25.35 -5.40 -5.57
CA GLU A 2 -24.92 -6.17 -4.38
C GLU A 2 -24.14 -7.47 -4.68
N GLN A 3 -24.41 -8.12 -5.82
CA GLN A 3 -23.70 -9.33 -6.24
C GLN A 3 -22.24 -9.06 -6.72
N SER A 4 -21.95 -7.93 -7.34
CA SER A 4 -20.62 -7.59 -7.83
C SER A 4 -19.65 -7.29 -6.67
N VAL A 5 -20.11 -6.60 -5.64
CA VAL A 5 -19.29 -6.30 -4.46
C VAL A 5 -19.00 -7.58 -3.66
N LYS A 6 -19.99 -8.47 -3.50
CA LYS A 6 -19.78 -9.80 -2.86
C LYS A 6 -18.79 -10.68 -3.62
N MET A 7 -18.72 -10.53 -4.94
CA MET A 7 -17.80 -11.29 -5.79
C MET A 7 -16.34 -10.84 -5.63
N VAL A 8 -16.06 -9.54 -5.49
CA VAL A 8 -14.71 -9.00 -5.26
C VAL A 8 -14.14 -9.48 -3.92
N PHE A 9 -14.92 -9.40 -2.84
CA PHE A 9 -14.51 -9.93 -1.52
C PHE A 9 -14.29 -11.45 -1.52
N ARG A 10 -15.13 -12.22 -2.23
CA ARG A 10 -14.95 -13.67 -2.37
C ARG A 10 -13.69 -14.03 -3.15
N TYR A 11 -13.33 -13.28 -4.19
CA TYR A 11 -12.13 -13.56 -4.98
C TYR A 11 -10.84 -13.22 -4.22
N ALA A 12 -10.78 -12.13 -3.49
CA ALA A 12 -9.61 -11.78 -2.67
C ALA A 12 -9.37 -12.82 -1.56
N PHE A 13 -10.43 -13.25 -0.87
CA PHE A 13 -10.34 -14.26 0.18
C PHE A 13 -10.03 -15.67 -0.36
N VAL A 14 -10.61 -16.05 -1.49
CA VAL A 14 -10.34 -17.35 -2.16
C VAL A 14 -8.92 -17.40 -2.75
N LEU A 15 -8.38 -16.29 -3.28
CA LEU A 15 -7.00 -16.22 -3.74
C LEU A 15 -6.00 -16.32 -2.58
N PHE A 16 -6.28 -15.72 -1.44
CA PHE A 16 -5.47 -15.87 -0.23
C PHE A 16 -5.42 -17.33 0.26
N ILE A 17 -6.56 -18.02 0.29
CA ILE A 17 -6.65 -19.44 0.67
C ILE A 17 -5.98 -20.33 -0.37
N LYS A 18 -6.19 -20.11 -1.70
CA LYS A 18 -5.55 -20.90 -2.76
C LYS A 18 -4.03 -20.70 -2.78
N ARG A 19 -3.52 -19.49 -2.55
CA ARG A 19 -2.08 -19.23 -2.46
C ARG A 19 -1.44 -19.97 -1.30
N ASN A 20 -2.09 -20.03 -0.14
CA ASN A 20 -1.62 -20.81 1.01
C ASN A 20 -1.75 -22.32 0.82
N LEU A 21 -2.73 -22.81 0.03
CA LEU A 21 -2.89 -24.22 -0.30
C LEU A 21 -1.87 -24.70 -1.34
N ILE A 22 -1.58 -23.88 -2.38
CA ILE A 22 -0.56 -24.18 -3.40
C ILE A 22 0.84 -24.23 -2.77
N LEU A 23 1.12 -23.39 -1.77
CA LEU A 23 2.38 -23.43 -1.02
C LEU A 23 2.54 -24.71 -0.19
N LYS A 24 1.45 -25.38 0.21
CA LYS A 24 1.48 -26.65 0.95
C LYS A 24 1.66 -27.89 0.06
N THR A 25 1.25 -27.85 -1.21
CA THR A 25 1.31 -29.03 -2.11
C THR A 25 2.63 -29.18 -2.86
N HIS A 26 3.50 -28.15 -2.88
CA HIS A 26 4.83 -28.22 -3.50
C HIS A 26 5.95 -28.69 -2.55
N ASP A 27 5.61 -29.04 -1.30
CA ASP A 27 6.59 -29.27 -0.23
C ASP A 27 7.25 -30.67 -0.21
N THR A 28 6.82 -31.61 -1.05
CA THR A 28 7.26 -33.01 -0.93
C THR A 28 8.47 -33.43 -1.77
N LYS A 29 9.08 -32.54 -2.57
CA LYS A 29 10.25 -32.87 -3.42
C LYS A 29 11.51 -32.03 -3.21
N MET A 30 11.60 -31.21 -2.17
CA MET A 30 12.68 -30.23 -2.00
C MET A 30 13.39 -30.27 -0.63
N GLU A 31 13.29 -31.37 0.13
CA GLU A 31 13.89 -31.43 1.49
C GLU A 31 15.41 -31.21 1.50
N GLY A 32 16.16 -31.69 0.49
CA GLY A 32 17.62 -31.52 0.46
C GLY A 32 18.11 -30.09 0.12
N LYS A 33 17.34 -29.29 -0.67
CA LYS A 33 17.69 -27.92 -1.06
C LYS A 33 17.16 -26.84 -0.11
N ARG A 34 16.16 -27.19 0.72
CA ARG A 34 15.50 -26.26 1.64
C ARG A 34 16.43 -25.79 2.77
N MET A 35 17.33 -26.68 3.23
CA MET A 35 18.27 -26.36 4.32
C MET A 35 19.31 -25.31 3.94
N GLU A 36 19.76 -25.25 2.68
CA GLU A 36 20.71 -24.23 2.22
C GLU A 36 20.09 -22.85 2.06
N ASN A 37 18.80 -22.78 1.64
CA ASN A 37 18.09 -21.52 1.52
C ASN A 37 17.77 -20.87 2.86
N VAL A 38 17.59 -21.64 3.92
CA VAL A 38 17.37 -21.12 5.28
C VAL A 38 18.58 -20.31 5.77
N LYS A 39 19.80 -20.69 5.36
CA LYS A 39 21.03 -19.95 5.70
C LYS A 39 21.09 -18.53 5.12
N LYS A 40 20.28 -18.23 4.09
CA LYS A 40 20.15 -16.86 3.53
C LYS A 40 19.45 -15.90 4.49
N TYR A 41 18.64 -16.40 5.40
CA TYR A 41 17.86 -15.62 6.35
C TYR A 41 18.53 -15.65 7.72
N GLN A 42 19.73 -15.12 7.81
CA GLN A 42 20.41 -14.98 9.09
C GLN A 42 19.66 -13.96 9.96
N ARG A 43 19.55 -14.25 11.25
CA ARG A 43 18.96 -13.33 12.22
C ARG A 43 19.83 -12.08 12.29
N GLN A 44 19.31 -10.99 11.73
CA GLN A 44 19.90 -9.66 11.88
C GLN A 44 19.20 -8.98 13.04
N TYR A 45 19.93 -8.74 14.12
CA TYR A 45 19.44 -7.99 15.24
C TYR A 45 20.03 -6.57 15.17
N HIS A 46 19.15 -5.60 14.95
CA HIS A 46 19.50 -4.20 15.05
C HIS A 46 18.88 -3.63 16.32
N MET A 47 19.71 -3.21 17.26
CA MET A 47 19.25 -2.45 18.40
C MET A 47 18.73 -1.10 17.90
N PRO A 48 17.50 -0.67 18.19
CA PRO A 48 17.07 0.69 17.89
C PRO A 48 18.03 1.70 18.53
N PRO A 49 18.37 2.80 17.85
CA PRO A 49 19.29 3.82 18.37
C PRO A 49 18.77 4.43 19.67
N GLU A 50 17.45 4.45 19.86
CA GLU A 50 16.81 4.93 21.09
C GLU A 50 15.87 3.87 21.64
N LYS A 51 15.90 3.68 22.97
CA LYS A 51 14.96 2.81 23.68
C LYS A 51 13.62 3.53 23.83
N CYS A 52 12.76 3.45 22.85
CA CYS A 52 11.40 3.94 22.95
C CYS A 52 10.48 2.85 23.50
N THR A 53 10.35 2.76 24.83
CA THR A 53 9.51 1.77 25.51
C THR A 53 8.19 2.32 26.04
N LYS A 54 7.94 3.62 25.91
CA LYS A 54 6.74 4.28 26.44
C LYS A 54 5.43 3.63 25.95
N TRP A 55 5.38 3.21 24.68
CA TRP A 55 4.22 2.54 24.12
C TRP A 55 4.02 1.13 24.69
N ALA A 56 5.13 0.41 25.00
CA ALA A 56 5.10 -0.94 25.55
C ALA A 56 4.76 -0.97 27.04
N GLN A 57 4.86 0.17 27.75
CA GLN A 57 4.52 0.32 29.16
C GLN A 57 3.05 0.63 29.41
N LYS A 58 2.29 0.93 28.36
CA LYS A 58 0.85 1.17 28.47
C LYS A 58 0.09 -0.13 28.63
N GLU A 59 -0.77 -0.22 29.62
CA GLU A 59 -1.63 -1.37 29.87
C GLU A 59 -2.74 -1.49 28.81
N TYR A 60 -3.17 -0.37 28.23
CA TYR A 60 -4.24 -0.31 27.22
C TYR A 60 -4.07 0.87 26.28
N VAL A 61 -4.75 0.80 25.16
CA VAL A 61 -4.81 1.89 24.17
C VAL A 61 -5.91 2.86 24.58
N GLU A 62 -5.53 4.04 25.04
CA GLU A 62 -6.45 5.07 25.53
C GLU A 62 -7.31 5.69 24.42
N LYS A 63 -6.80 5.73 23.21
CA LYS A 63 -7.47 6.32 22.05
C LYS A 63 -7.46 5.34 20.89
N ALA A 64 -8.61 5.09 20.29
CA ALA A 64 -8.71 4.25 19.10
C ALA A 64 -7.80 4.77 17.96
N PRO A 65 -7.10 3.88 17.25
CA PRO A 65 -6.31 4.27 16.09
C PRO A 65 -7.21 4.74 14.96
N SER A 66 -6.71 5.68 14.15
CA SER A 66 -7.32 5.99 12.87
C SER A 66 -7.05 4.87 11.88
N TRP A 67 -8.08 4.40 11.20
CA TRP A 67 -7.97 3.37 10.19
C TRP A 67 -7.82 4.00 8.80
N CYS A 68 -6.76 3.61 8.09
CA CYS A 68 -6.58 3.95 6.68
C CYS A 68 -6.89 2.72 5.82
N SER A 69 -7.84 2.86 4.88
CA SER A 69 -8.05 1.82 3.86
C SER A 69 -6.96 1.92 2.79
N VAL A 70 -6.33 0.79 2.47
CA VAL A 70 -5.34 0.66 1.39
C VAL A 70 -5.86 -0.20 0.24
N ASP A 71 -7.14 -0.51 0.23
CA ASP A 71 -7.76 -1.43 -0.73
C ASP A 71 -7.67 -0.92 -2.18
N LEU A 72 -7.88 0.38 -2.39
CA LEU A 72 -7.83 1.00 -3.72
C LEU A 72 -6.42 1.12 -4.31
N ARG A 73 -5.38 1.08 -3.48
CA ARG A 73 -3.99 1.09 -3.93
C ARG A 73 -3.37 -0.31 -3.84
N ASP A 74 -3.04 -0.79 -2.65
CA ASP A 74 -2.33 -2.05 -2.44
C ASP A 74 -3.21 -3.26 -2.75
N GLY A 75 -4.47 -3.21 -2.33
CA GLY A 75 -5.48 -4.22 -2.66
C GLY A 75 -5.70 -4.33 -4.18
N ASN A 76 -5.86 -3.21 -4.87
CA ASN A 76 -6.03 -3.17 -6.33
C ASN A 76 -4.80 -3.71 -7.08
N GLN A 77 -3.58 -3.41 -6.60
CA GLN A 77 -2.34 -3.94 -7.17
C GLN A 77 -2.22 -5.46 -7.05
N ALA A 78 -2.86 -6.07 -6.06
CA ALA A 78 -2.86 -7.52 -5.86
C ALA A 78 -3.84 -8.27 -6.79
N LEU A 79 -4.73 -7.57 -7.49
CA LEU A 79 -5.68 -8.17 -8.42
C LEU A 79 -5.00 -8.60 -9.72
N VAL A 80 -5.41 -9.76 -10.26
CA VAL A 80 -4.96 -10.22 -11.59
C VAL A 80 -5.42 -9.25 -12.68
N ILE A 81 -6.65 -8.75 -12.56
CA ILE A 81 -7.22 -7.69 -13.40
C ILE A 81 -7.52 -6.52 -12.47
N PRO A 82 -6.79 -5.41 -12.53
CA PRO A 82 -7.06 -4.22 -11.75
C PRO A 82 -8.46 -3.66 -12.01
N MET A 83 -9.00 -2.94 -11.05
CA MET A 83 -10.31 -2.31 -11.18
C MET A 83 -10.30 -1.23 -12.27
N SER A 84 -11.41 -1.12 -13.01
CA SER A 84 -11.67 -0.01 -13.92
C SER A 84 -11.89 1.30 -13.13
N LEU A 85 -11.90 2.43 -13.85
CA LEU A 85 -12.18 3.74 -13.25
C LEU A 85 -13.53 3.74 -12.50
N GLU A 86 -14.57 3.21 -13.13
CA GLU A 86 -15.93 3.16 -12.58
C GLU A 86 -15.99 2.30 -11.32
N GLN A 87 -15.35 1.13 -11.35
CA GLN A 87 -15.25 0.24 -10.18
C GLN A 87 -14.51 0.88 -9.01
N LYS A 88 -13.43 1.63 -9.30
CA LYS A 88 -12.70 2.37 -8.26
C LYS A 88 -13.56 3.47 -7.63
N ILE A 89 -14.34 4.20 -8.43
CA ILE A 89 -15.25 5.24 -7.93
C ILE A 89 -16.34 4.62 -7.05
N GLU A 90 -16.96 3.54 -7.49
CA GLU A 90 -17.97 2.81 -6.69
C GLU A 90 -17.38 2.30 -5.37
N PHE A 91 -16.18 1.76 -5.44
CA PHE A 91 -15.52 1.23 -4.25
C PHE A 91 -15.09 2.34 -3.29
N PHE A 92 -14.62 3.48 -3.78
CA PHE A 92 -14.35 4.66 -2.96
C PHE A 92 -15.59 5.11 -2.20
N LYS A 93 -16.74 5.24 -2.90
CA LYS A 93 -18.02 5.60 -2.27
C LYS A 93 -18.45 4.58 -1.21
N LEU A 94 -18.17 3.30 -1.43
CA LEU A 94 -18.44 2.25 -0.43
C LEU A 94 -17.56 2.43 0.81
N LEU A 95 -16.26 2.69 0.67
CA LEU A 95 -15.34 2.92 1.78
C LEU A 95 -15.75 4.14 2.62
N VAL A 96 -16.16 5.23 1.96
CA VAL A 96 -16.73 6.41 2.62
C VAL A 96 -18.00 6.05 3.39
N LYS A 97 -18.91 5.27 2.79
CA LYS A 97 -20.15 4.82 3.43
C LYS A 97 -19.89 3.89 4.63
N ILE A 98 -18.85 3.07 4.61
CA ILE A 98 -18.42 2.24 5.75
C ILE A 98 -17.92 3.12 6.90
N GLY A 99 -17.39 4.31 6.61
CA GLY A 99 -16.95 5.28 7.60
C GLY A 99 -15.44 5.47 7.68
N PHE A 100 -14.66 4.99 6.71
CA PHE A 100 -13.24 5.32 6.63
C PHE A 100 -13.02 6.82 6.48
N LYS A 101 -12.08 7.36 7.27
CA LYS A 101 -11.69 8.78 7.28
C LYS A 101 -10.34 9.03 6.62
N GLU A 102 -9.56 7.98 6.43
CA GLU A 102 -8.33 7.99 5.64
C GLU A 102 -8.41 6.87 4.60
N ILE A 103 -8.18 7.21 3.32
CA ILE A 103 -8.29 6.25 2.20
C ILE A 103 -7.11 6.47 1.25
N GLU A 104 -6.24 5.46 1.11
CA GLU A 104 -5.17 5.47 0.12
C GLU A 104 -5.76 5.12 -1.24
N VAL A 105 -5.93 6.13 -2.09
CA VAL A 105 -6.67 6.04 -3.34
C VAL A 105 -5.82 5.53 -4.51
N GLY A 106 -4.50 5.66 -4.45
CA GLY A 106 -3.65 5.13 -5.51
C GLY A 106 -2.26 5.76 -5.60
N PHE A 107 -1.61 5.51 -6.74
CA PHE A 107 -0.33 6.08 -7.12
C PHE A 107 -0.49 6.86 -8.44
N PRO A 108 -0.86 8.14 -8.40
CA PRO A 108 -1.28 8.90 -9.59
C PRO A 108 -0.21 9.04 -10.67
N ALA A 109 1.06 8.91 -10.31
CA ALA A 109 2.16 8.94 -11.28
C ALA A 109 2.45 7.58 -11.93
N ALA A 110 1.81 6.49 -11.49
CA ALA A 110 2.08 5.14 -12.00
C ALA A 110 1.36 4.84 -13.32
N SER A 111 0.15 5.34 -13.50
CA SER A 111 -0.63 5.13 -14.73
C SER A 111 -1.67 6.23 -14.96
N GLU A 112 -2.17 6.29 -16.19
CA GLU A 112 -3.23 7.22 -16.56
C GLU A 112 -4.53 6.93 -15.79
N THR A 113 -4.88 5.66 -15.59
CA THR A 113 -6.06 5.26 -14.81
C THR A 113 -5.98 5.78 -13.37
N GLU A 114 -4.83 5.66 -12.73
CA GLU A 114 -4.61 6.16 -11.36
C GLU A 114 -4.71 7.69 -11.29
N TYR A 115 -4.14 8.37 -12.27
CA TYR A 115 -4.23 9.83 -12.38
C TYR A 115 -5.67 10.30 -12.60
N THR A 116 -6.35 9.72 -13.59
CA THR A 116 -7.73 10.06 -13.93
C THR A 116 -8.69 9.76 -12.78
N PHE A 117 -8.51 8.65 -12.10
CA PHE A 117 -9.32 8.32 -10.92
C PHE A 117 -9.23 9.39 -9.83
N LEU A 118 -8.02 9.79 -9.46
CA LEU A 118 -7.80 10.83 -8.46
C LEU A 118 -8.40 12.16 -8.90
N ARG A 119 -8.16 12.58 -10.17
CA ARG A 119 -8.72 13.81 -10.70
C ARG A 119 -10.25 13.76 -10.72
N THR A 120 -10.84 12.64 -11.09
CA THR A 120 -12.31 12.47 -11.06
C THR A 120 -12.88 12.65 -9.66
N LEU A 121 -12.22 12.08 -8.62
CA LEU A 121 -12.66 12.25 -7.24
C LEU A 121 -12.67 13.74 -6.83
N ILE A 122 -11.66 14.49 -7.25
CA ILE A 122 -11.49 15.90 -6.90
C ILE A 122 -12.45 16.78 -7.73
N GLU A 123 -12.46 16.61 -9.03
CA GLU A 123 -13.21 17.47 -9.97
C GLU A 123 -14.73 17.29 -9.89
N GLN A 124 -15.17 16.11 -9.48
CA GLN A 124 -16.60 15.83 -9.25
C GLN A 124 -17.02 15.97 -7.79
N ASP A 125 -16.16 16.55 -6.93
CA ASP A 125 -16.43 16.79 -5.50
C ASP A 125 -16.93 15.54 -4.77
N LEU A 126 -16.28 14.39 -5.02
CA LEU A 126 -16.67 13.10 -4.43
C LEU A 126 -16.01 12.84 -3.09
N ILE A 127 -15.09 13.69 -2.63
CA ILE A 127 -14.35 13.53 -1.39
C ILE A 127 -15.06 14.35 -0.28
N PRO A 128 -15.67 13.69 0.72
CA PRO A 128 -16.27 14.41 1.84
C PRO A 128 -15.24 15.23 2.62
N GLU A 129 -15.66 16.34 3.21
CA GLU A 129 -14.79 17.26 3.97
C GLU A 129 -14.08 16.58 5.15
N ASP A 130 -14.67 15.54 5.71
CA ASP A 130 -14.12 14.78 6.85
C ASP A 130 -13.28 13.57 6.43
N VAL A 131 -13.07 13.36 5.12
CA VAL A 131 -12.23 12.31 4.55
C VAL A 131 -10.92 12.89 4.05
N THR A 132 -9.82 12.24 4.42
CA THR A 132 -8.47 12.53 3.93
C THR A 132 -8.07 11.46 2.92
N ILE A 133 -7.77 11.85 1.69
CA ILE A 133 -7.20 10.92 0.72
C ILE A 133 -5.69 10.79 0.94
N GLN A 134 -5.14 9.61 0.69
CA GLN A 134 -3.70 9.38 0.67
C GLN A 134 -3.28 8.90 -0.71
N VAL A 135 -2.14 9.37 -1.17
CA VAL A 135 -1.52 8.96 -2.44
C VAL A 135 -0.07 8.56 -2.24
N LEU A 136 0.35 7.51 -2.95
CA LEU A 136 1.73 7.04 -2.92
C LEU A 136 2.57 7.83 -3.94
N THR A 137 3.83 8.11 -3.60
CA THR A 137 4.83 8.65 -4.52
C THR A 137 6.22 8.12 -4.22
N GLN A 138 7.02 7.91 -5.25
CA GLN A 138 8.45 7.64 -5.07
C GLN A 138 9.22 8.94 -4.84
N ALA A 139 10.33 8.87 -4.09
CA ALA A 139 11.23 10.00 -3.84
C ALA A 139 12.07 10.34 -5.08
N ARG A 140 11.39 10.73 -6.18
CA ARG A 140 11.99 11.21 -7.43
C ARG A 140 11.29 12.49 -7.85
N GLU A 141 12.05 13.52 -8.19
CA GLU A 141 11.54 14.87 -8.45
C GLU A 141 10.34 14.90 -9.42
N HIS A 142 10.47 14.29 -10.60
CA HIS A 142 9.41 14.28 -11.61
C HIS A 142 8.15 13.53 -11.15
N ILE A 143 8.30 12.46 -10.37
CA ILE A 143 7.19 11.69 -9.79
C ILE A 143 6.47 12.53 -8.72
N ILE A 144 7.24 13.17 -7.84
CA ILE A 144 6.72 14.07 -6.80
C ILE A 144 5.95 15.22 -7.44
N ARG A 145 6.51 15.89 -8.46
CA ARG A 145 5.83 16.98 -9.18
C ARG A 145 4.49 16.54 -9.74
N LYS A 146 4.45 15.40 -10.45
CA LYS A 146 3.22 14.83 -11.01
C LYS A 146 2.21 14.47 -9.92
N THR A 147 2.66 13.99 -8.78
CA THR A 147 1.78 13.68 -7.64
C THR A 147 1.17 14.95 -7.05
N PHE A 148 1.95 16.01 -6.86
CA PHE A 148 1.42 17.30 -6.38
C PHE A 148 0.44 17.96 -7.38
N GLU A 149 0.70 17.82 -8.66
CA GLU A 149 -0.24 18.25 -9.71
C GLU A 149 -1.57 17.49 -9.61
N ALA A 150 -1.47 16.16 -9.44
CA ALA A 150 -2.64 15.29 -9.35
C ALA A 150 -3.54 15.58 -8.13
N VAL A 151 -2.98 15.93 -6.97
CA VAL A 151 -3.74 16.21 -5.74
C VAL A 151 -4.26 17.65 -5.66
N LYS A 152 -3.89 18.51 -6.60
CA LYS A 152 -4.30 19.93 -6.58
C LYS A 152 -5.82 20.07 -6.55
N GLY A 153 -6.33 20.77 -5.55
CA GLY A 153 -7.76 20.98 -5.33
C GLY A 153 -8.42 19.96 -4.39
N ALA A 154 -7.69 18.95 -3.90
CA ALA A 154 -8.22 18.06 -2.87
C ALA A 154 -8.43 18.82 -1.56
N PRO A 155 -9.53 18.58 -0.81
CA PRO A 155 -9.78 19.26 0.47
C PRO A 155 -8.73 18.88 1.52
N LYS A 156 -8.35 17.61 1.60
CA LYS A 156 -7.30 17.09 2.49
C LYS A 156 -6.57 15.94 1.81
N ALA A 157 -5.24 16.01 1.77
CA ALA A 157 -4.43 14.96 1.17
C ALA A 157 -3.17 14.66 1.99
N ILE A 158 -2.84 13.36 2.11
CA ILE A 158 -1.58 12.85 2.61
C ILE A 158 -0.76 12.38 1.41
N ILE A 159 0.49 12.84 1.30
CA ILE A 159 1.43 12.36 0.31
C ILE A 159 2.39 11.40 0.99
N HIS A 160 2.22 10.11 0.71
CA HIS A 160 3.06 9.04 1.23
C HIS A 160 4.29 8.87 0.34
N VAL A 161 5.41 9.42 0.79
CA VAL A 161 6.69 9.35 0.06
C VAL A 161 7.48 8.13 0.53
N TYR A 162 8.00 7.34 -0.40
CA TYR A 162 8.89 6.23 -0.08
C TYR A 162 10.17 6.23 -0.91
N ASN A 163 11.22 5.65 -0.32
CA ASN A 163 12.44 5.29 -1.02
C ASN A 163 12.95 3.94 -0.49
N SER A 164 13.53 3.14 -1.37
CA SER A 164 14.09 1.84 -1.00
C SER A 164 15.46 2.00 -0.36
N THR A 165 15.63 1.46 0.86
CA THR A 165 16.86 1.60 1.65
C THR A 165 17.57 0.27 1.93
N SER A 166 17.03 -0.87 1.46
CA SER A 166 17.64 -2.18 1.68
C SER A 166 19.01 -2.29 1.02
N VAL A 167 19.87 -3.13 1.58
CA VAL A 167 21.23 -3.41 1.03
C VAL A 167 21.12 -3.85 -0.44
N ALA A 168 20.24 -4.80 -0.75
CA ALA A 168 20.02 -5.29 -2.10
C ALA A 168 19.61 -4.17 -3.08
N GLN A 169 18.70 -3.28 -2.67
CA GLN A 169 18.28 -2.15 -3.50
C GLN A 169 19.44 -1.15 -3.72
N ARG A 170 20.18 -0.83 -2.66
CA ARG A 170 21.32 0.09 -2.79
C ARG A 170 22.43 -0.44 -3.70
N GLU A 171 22.85 -1.69 -3.49
CA GLU A 171 24.01 -2.26 -4.16
C GLU A 171 23.70 -2.76 -5.58
N GLN A 172 22.52 -3.36 -5.80
CA GLN A 172 22.18 -3.99 -7.06
C GLN A 172 21.37 -3.09 -7.99
N VAL A 173 20.46 -2.28 -7.46
CA VAL A 173 19.57 -1.43 -8.26
C VAL A 173 20.14 -0.02 -8.40
N PHE A 174 20.41 0.67 -7.29
CA PHE A 174 20.88 2.05 -7.32
C PHE A 174 22.40 2.14 -7.52
N LYS A 175 23.14 1.10 -7.14
CA LYS A 175 24.62 1.06 -7.16
C LYS A 175 25.21 2.26 -6.40
N LYS A 176 24.68 2.55 -5.22
CA LYS A 176 25.02 3.69 -4.38
C LYS A 176 25.32 3.27 -2.94
N SER A 177 26.23 4.01 -2.31
CA SER A 177 26.52 3.88 -0.87
C SER A 177 25.36 4.39 0.00
N LYS A 178 25.44 4.18 1.31
CA LYS A 178 24.47 4.75 2.26
C LYS A 178 24.44 6.27 2.20
N GLU A 179 25.61 6.87 2.16
CA GLU A 179 25.82 8.32 2.16
C GLU A 179 25.22 8.96 0.90
N GLU A 180 25.36 8.28 -0.25
CA GLU A 180 24.79 8.75 -1.52
C GLU A 180 23.26 8.58 -1.61
N ILE A 181 22.67 7.67 -0.82
CA ILE A 181 21.20 7.53 -0.76
C ILE A 181 20.59 8.55 0.20
N ILE A 182 21.32 9.01 1.22
CA ILE A 182 20.86 10.01 2.19
C ILE A 182 20.85 11.42 1.59
N ARG A 183 21.72 11.71 0.63
CA ARG A 183 21.77 12.99 -0.09
C ARG A 183 20.65 13.14 -1.12
#